data_7f0634c5f075d93931318f2bebeb09c1
#
_entry.id   7f0634c5f075d93931318f2bebeb09c1
#
_cell.length_a   1.000
_cell.length_b   1.000
_cell.length_c   1.000
_cell.angle_alpha   90.00
_cell.angle_beta   90.00
_cell.angle_gamma   90.00
#
_symmetry.space_group_name_H-M   'P 1'
#
loop_
_entity.id
_entity.type
_entity.pdbx_description
1 polymer ?
#
loop_
_entity_poly.entity_id
_entity_poly.type
_entity_poly.pdbx_seq_one_letter_code
_entity_poly.pdbx_strand_id
1 'polypeptide(L)'
;SISHAGYLLVGTQAASDQGVKAVLFYLATYAFMAIGSFTVVAINSGDTGIQTDLNSISGLATRKPLLAITFTIFLLGQAGIPLTSGFFAKFYVIEAAIEERSYLLAIIAMIAAVIGAFLYLRILVKVWLSEPEKDQKGIKLHIPIEIGLVLAIAVIATMFFGIWPEPLVEMVQRAIPALIPG
;
A
#
# COMPACT_ATOMS: atom_id res chain seq x y z
N SER A 1 4.51 6.64 -3.95
CA SER A 1 4.68 7.33 -2.66
C SER A 1 4.12 8.74 -2.65
N ILE A 2 4.33 9.59 -3.66
CA ILE A 2 3.82 10.98 -3.69
C ILE A 2 2.30 11.03 -3.52
N SER A 3 1.56 10.16 -4.20
CA SER A 3 0.10 10.07 -4.08
C SER A 3 -0.35 9.78 -2.64
N HIS A 4 0.34 8.87 -1.93
CA HIS A 4 0.03 8.55 -0.54
C HIS A 4 0.32 9.73 0.41
N ALA A 5 1.41 10.47 0.17
CA ALA A 5 1.67 11.72 0.89
C ALA A 5 0.55 12.75 0.67
N GLY A 6 0.00 12.83 -0.55
CA GLY A 6 -1.16 13.66 -0.85
C GLY A 6 -2.40 13.31 -0.01
N TYR A 7 -2.70 12.02 0.17
CA TYR A 7 -3.82 11.60 1.05
C TYR A 7 -3.59 11.98 2.51
N LEU A 8 -2.36 11.86 3.01
CA LEU A 8 -2.04 12.31 4.37
C LEU A 8 -2.28 13.81 4.54
N LEU A 9 -1.91 14.62 3.54
CA LEU A 9 -2.18 16.06 3.54
C LEU A 9 -3.69 16.38 3.50
N VAL A 10 -4.49 15.59 2.78
CA VAL A 10 -5.96 15.73 2.80
C VAL A 10 -6.50 15.50 4.21
N GLY A 11 -6.05 14.46 4.90
CA GLY A 11 -6.47 14.18 6.28
C GLY A 11 -6.00 15.24 7.28
N THR A 12 -4.78 15.77 7.13
CA THR A 12 -4.28 16.84 8.01
C THR A 12 -4.98 18.16 7.78
N GLN A 13 -5.42 18.45 6.55
CA GLN A 13 -6.14 19.69 6.23
C GLN A 13 -7.53 19.73 6.87
N ALA A 14 -8.13 18.57 7.18
CA ALA A 14 -9.39 18.51 7.93
C ALA A 14 -9.29 19.14 9.32
N ALA A 15 -8.08 19.23 9.92
CA ALA A 15 -7.80 19.89 11.21
C ALA A 15 -8.78 19.50 12.34
N SER A 16 -9.26 18.26 12.34
CA SER A 16 -10.22 17.68 13.26
C SER A 16 -9.70 16.35 13.85
N ASP A 17 -10.30 15.91 14.95
CA ASP A 17 -9.98 14.60 15.55
C ASP A 17 -10.19 13.47 14.54
N GLN A 18 -11.21 13.57 13.70
CA GLN A 18 -11.47 12.61 12.63
C GLN A 18 -10.36 12.64 11.57
N GLY A 19 -9.85 13.82 11.22
CA GLY A 19 -8.71 13.97 10.31
C GLY A 19 -7.44 13.34 10.88
N VAL A 20 -7.14 13.59 12.16
CA VAL A 20 -5.98 12.97 12.85
C VAL A 20 -6.11 11.45 12.90
N LYS A 21 -7.29 10.93 13.25
CA LYS A 21 -7.59 9.49 13.25
C LYS A 21 -7.35 8.89 11.87
N ALA A 22 -7.86 9.53 10.81
CA ALA A 22 -7.70 9.08 9.44
C ALA A 22 -6.22 9.04 9.00
N VAL A 23 -5.43 10.08 9.35
CA VAL A 23 -4.00 10.16 9.06
C VAL A 23 -3.21 9.06 9.77
N LEU A 24 -3.46 8.83 11.06
CA LEU A 24 -2.76 7.81 11.84
C LEU A 24 -3.08 6.40 11.34
N PHE A 25 -4.35 6.12 11.05
CA PHE A 25 -4.77 4.85 10.43
C PHE A 25 -4.08 4.65 9.08
N TYR A 26 -4.05 5.70 8.25
CA TYR A 26 -3.39 5.66 6.95
C TYR A 26 -1.90 5.39 7.07
N LEU A 27 -1.19 6.09 7.94
CA LEU A 27 0.25 5.90 8.17
C LEU A 27 0.58 4.48 8.58
N ALA A 28 -0.17 3.94 9.56
CA ALA A 28 0.05 2.59 10.05
C ALA A 28 -0.14 1.55 8.94
N THR A 29 -1.25 1.62 8.19
CA THR A 29 -1.54 0.65 7.12
C THR A 29 -0.62 0.82 5.92
N TYR A 30 -0.29 2.06 5.55
CA TYR A 30 0.64 2.35 4.46
C TYR A 30 2.05 1.84 4.74
N ALA A 31 2.52 1.91 5.99
CA ALA A 31 3.83 1.39 6.37
C ALA A 31 3.96 -0.11 6.02
N PHE A 32 2.98 -0.94 6.36
CA PHE A 32 2.99 -2.37 6.02
C PHE A 32 3.00 -2.60 4.51
N MET A 33 2.14 -1.91 3.77
CA MET A 33 2.06 -2.05 2.32
C MET A 33 3.33 -1.55 1.61
N ALA A 34 3.91 -0.45 2.08
CA ALA A 34 5.13 0.12 1.50
C ALA A 34 6.34 -0.78 1.77
N ILE A 35 6.57 -1.17 3.03
CA ILE A 35 7.66 -2.09 3.40
C ILE A 35 7.53 -3.38 2.58
N GLY A 36 6.33 -3.96 2.53
CA GLY A 36 6.08 -5.20 1.79
C GLY A 36 6.38 -5.07 0.29
N SER A 37 5.85 -4.04 -0.36
CA SER A 37 6.07 -3.85 -1.80
C SER A 37 7.52 -3.54 -2.15
N PHE A 38 8.21 -2.69 -1.39
CA PHE A 38 9.63 -2.41 -1.60
C PHE A 38 10.51 -3.63 -1.33
N THR A 39 10.18 -4.43 -0.31
CA THR A 39 10.89 -5.68 -0.04
C THR A 39 10.78 -6.65 -1.23
N VAL A 40 9.60 -6.78 -1.86
CA VAL A 40 9.44 -7.60 -3.07
C VAL A 40 10.31 -7.09 -4.21
N VAL A 41 10.33 -5.77 -4.43
CA VAL A 41 11.16 -5.14 -5.47
C VAL A 41 12.65 -5.38 -5.17
N ALA A 42 13.08 -5.24 -3.92
CA ALA A 42 14.46 -5.48 -3.51
C ALA A 42 14.89 -6.95 -3.74
N ILE A 43 14.05 -7.93 -3.37
CA ILE A 43 14.30 -9.35 -3.65
C ILE A 43 14.45 -9.59 -5.15
N ASN A 44 13.58 -8.98 -5.95
CA ASN A 44 13.61 -9.18 -7.40
C ASN A 44 14.84 -8.55 -8.07
N SER A 45 15.36 -7.45 -7.52
CA SER A 45 16.58 -6.79 -8.03
C SER A 45 17.85 -7.56 -7.71
N GLY A 46 17.88 -8.33 -6.62
CA GLY A 46 19.04 -9.13 -6.20
C GLY A 46 20.34 -8.31 -6.07
N ASP A 47 21.47 -9.01 -5.95
CA ASP A 47 22.82 -8.39 -5.87
C ASP A 47 23.37 -7.93 -7.23
N THR A 48 22.62 -8.13 -8.31
CA THR A 48 23.12 -7.94 -9.68
C THR A 48 23.02 -6.50 -10.18
N GLY A 49 22.51 -5.55 -9.38
CA GLY A 49 22.36 -4.16 -9.78
C GLY A 49 21.39 -3.96 -10.97
N ILE A 50 20.53 -4.96 -11.24
CA ILE A 50 19.53 -4.91 -12.31
C ILE A 50 18.64 -3.71 -12.05
N GLN A 51 18.44 -2.90 -13.08
CA GLN A 51 17.62 -1.70 -13.03
C GLN A 51 16.23 -2.04 -12.47
N THR A 52 15.77 -1.25 -11.49
CA THR A 52 14.45 -1.37 -10.86
C THR A 52 13.36 -0.73 -11.74
N ASP A 53 13.37 -1.04 -13.02
CA ASP A 53 12.35 -0.60 -13.96
C ASP A 53 11.13 -1.56 -13.97
N LEU A 54 10.07 -1.16 -14.65
CA LEU A 54 8.86 -1.97 -14.77
C LEU A 54 9.09 -3.30 -15.51
N ASN A 55 10.15 -3.41 -16.30
CA ASN A 55 10.45 -4.64 -17.02
C ASN A 55 11.12 -5.66 -16.10
N SER A 56 11.85 -5.22 -15.07
CA SER A 56 12.49 -6.11 -14.11
C SER A 56 11.52 -7.03 -13.36
N ILE A 57 10.27 -6.60 -13.19
CA ILE A 57 9.21 -7.39 -12.53
C ILE A 57 8.36 -8.21 -13.51
N SER A 58 8.63 -8.11 -14.84
CA SER A 58 7.89 -8.85 -15.86
C SER A 58 7.98 -10.36 -15.61
N GLY A 59 6.83 -11.03 -15.68
CA GLY A 59 6.76 -12.48 -15.50
C GLY A 59 7.19 -12.98 -14.12
N LEU A 60 7.13 -12.14 -13.06
CA LEU A 60 7.43 -12.58 -11.71
C LEU A 60 6.54 -13.75 -11.29
N ALA A 61 5.28 -13.79 -11.74
CA ALA A 61 4.35 -14.87 -11.45
C ALA A 61 4.83 -16.23 -11.95
N THR A 62 5.51 -16.31 -13.10
CA THR A 62 6.07 -17.56 -13.64
C THR A 62 7.35 -17.99 -12.93
N ARG A 63 8.13 -17.03 -12.41
CA ARG A 63 9.41 -17.29 -11.73
C ARG A 63 9.23 -17.62 -10.25
N LYS A 64 8.38 -16.87 -9.55
CA LYS A 64 8.11 -16.98 -8.11
C LYS A 64 6.63 -16.61 -7.83
N PRO A 65 5.70 -17.55 -8.01
CA PRO A 65 4.26 -17.29 -7.89
C PRO A 65 3.86 -16.78 -6.50
N LEU A 66 4.45 -17.31 -5.44
CA LEU A 66 4.15 -16.85 -4.08
C LEU A 66 4.56 -15.39 -3.86
N LEU A 67 5.73 -15.00 -4.37
CA LEU A 67 6.20 -13.61 -4.29
C LEU A 67 5.32 -12.68 -5.14
N ALA A 68 4.84 -13.15 -6.29
CA ALA A 68 3.90 -12.40 -7.13
C ALA A 68 2.55 -12.19 -6.46
N ILE A 69 2.00 -13.22 -5.77
CA ILE A 69 0.76 -13.09 -4.98
C ILE A 69 0.96 -12.09 -3.84
N THR A 70 2.05 -12.19 -3.09
CA THR A 70 2.40 -11.26 -2.02
C THR A 70 2.47 -9.82 -2.53
N PHE A 71 3.14 -9.59 -3.65
CA PHE A 71 3.24 -8.29 -4.29
C PHE A 71 1.88 -7.77 -4.75
N THR A 72 1.04 -8.66 -5.30
CA THR A 72 -0.33 -8.34 -5.72
C THR A 72 -1.16 -7.81 -4.57
N ILE A 73 -1.11 -8.43 -3.40
CA ILE A 73 -1.84 -7.99 -2.20
C ILE A 73 -1.44 -6.57 -1.82
N PHE A 74 -0.13 -6.26 -1.79
CA PHE A 74 0.33 -4.90 -1.47
C PHE A 74 -0.07 -3.87 -2.52
N LEU A 75 0.01 -4.19 -3.80
CA LEU A 75 -0.38 -3.28 -4.88
C LEU A 75 -1.89 -3.01 -4.89
N LEU A 76 -2.71 -4.04 -4.66
CA LEU A 76 -4.16 -3.88 -4.51
C LEU A 76 -4.50 -3.05 -3.26
N GLY A 77 -3.75 -3.24 -2.17
CA GLY A 77 -3.87 -2.41 -0.97
C GLY A 77 -3.54 -0.94 -1.26
N GLN A 78 -2.42 -0.66 -1.91
CA GLN A 78 -2.04 0.70 -2.30
C GLN A 78 -3.01 1.32 -3.32
N ALA A 79 -3.60 0.50 -4.19
CA ALA A 79 -4.69 0.92 -5.07
C ALA A 79 -5.95 1.31 -4.29
N GLY A 80 -6.17 0.71 -3.11
CA GLY A 80 -7.36 0.93 -2.28
C GLY A 80 -8.52 0.04 -2.66
N ILE A 81 -8.23 -1.20 -3.06
CA ILE A 81 -9.27 -2.20 -3.39
C ILE A 81 -9.92 -2.72 -2.09
N PRO A 82 -11.24 -2.91 -2.06
CA PRO A 82 -11.94 -3.50 -0.91
C PRO A 82 -11.28 -4.80 -0.43
N LEU A 83 -11.45 -5.13 0.84
CA LEU A 83 -10.80 -6.21 1.57
C LEU A 83 -9.31 -5.98 1.91
N THR A 84 -8.76 -4.83 1.56
CA THR A 84 -7.42 -4.42 1.97
C THR A 84 -7.48 -3.19 2.88
N SER A 85 -6.50 -3.04 3.77
CA SER A 85 -6.44 -1.90 4.70
C SER A 85 -6.32 -0.55 4.00
N GLY A 86 -5.77 -0.52 2.79
CA GLY A 86 -5.66 0.70 1.98
C GLY A 86 -7.01 1.25 1.51
N PHE A 87 -8.04 0.42 1.40
CA PHE A 87 -9.40 0.88 1.14
C PHE A 87 -9.90 1.77 2.29
N PHE A 88 -9.87 1.26 3.52
CA PHE A 88 -10.29 2.03 4.69
C PHE A 88 -9.41 3.25 4.93
N ALA A 89 -8.10 3.15 4.69
CA ALA A 89 -7.19 4.28 4.79
C ALA A 89 -7.63 5.47 3.91
N LYS A 90 -7.95 5.22 2.64
CA LYS A 90 -8.45 6.24 1.73
C LYS A 90 -9.85 6.70 2.08
N PHE A 91 -10.72 5.75 2.48
CA PHE A 91 -12.10 6.04 2.85
C PHE A 91 -12.16 7.03 4.01
N TYR A 92 -11.44 6.77 5.12
CA TYR A 92 -11.46 7.65 6.30
C TYR A 92 -10.89 9.05 6.01
N VAL A 93 -9.86 9.15 5.16
CA VAL A 93 -9.31 10.47 4.77
C VAL A 93 -10.30 11.27 3.94
N ILE A 94 -11.02 10.63 3.01
CA ILE A 94 -12.03 11.28 2.19
C ILE A 94 -13.24 11.64 3.04
N GLU A 95 -13.66 10.78 3.97
CA GLU A 95 -14.74 11.01 4.93
C GLU A 95 -14.43 12.25 5.78
N ALA A 96 -13.23 12.35 6.37
CA ALA A 96 -12.82 13.51 7.15
C ALA A 96 -12.88 14.82 6.34
N ALA A 97 -12.46 14.78 5.06
CA ALA A 97 -12.56 15.96 4.19
C ALA A 97 -14.03 16.37 3.90
N ILE A 98 -14.95 15.39 3.79
CA ILE A 98 -16.37 15.64 3.56
C ILE A 98 -17.01 16.21 4.82
N GLU A 99 -16.72 15.71 6.01
CA GLU A 99 -17.23 16.20 7.29
C GLU A 99 -16.87 17.69 7.50
N GLU A 100 -15.65 18.08 7.12
CA GLU A 100 -15.17 19.47 7.15
C GLU A 100 -15.61 20.29 5.92
N ARG A 101 -16.60 19.80 5.14
CA ARG A 101 -17.15 20.45 3.94
C ARG A 101 -16.12 20.80 2.86
N SER A 102 -14.95 20.17 2.88
CA SER A 102 -13.90 20.32 1.87
C SER A 102 -14.18 19.46 0.63
N TYR A 103 -15.37 19.60 0.03
CA TYR A 103 -15.86 18.74 -1.06
C TYR A 103 -14.94 18.74 -2.28
N LEU A 104 -14.37 19.89 -2.64
CA LEU A 104 -13.44 19.96 -3.78
C LEU A 104 -12.22 19.07 -3.54
N LEU A 105 -11.67 19.08 -2.32
CA LEU A 105 -10.52 18.27 -1.95
C LEU A 105 -10.87 16.79 -1.94
N ALA A 106 -12.06 16.41 -1.44
CA ALA A 106 -12.56 15.05 -1.49
C ALA A 106 -12.70 14.53 -2.93
N ILE A 107 -13.24 15.37 -3.85
CA ILE A 107 -13.36 15.01 -5.27
C ILE A 107 -11.98 14.81 -5.90
N ILE A 108 -11.03 15.71 -5.65
CA ILE A 108 -9.65 15.58 -6.16
C ILE A 108 -9.01 14.29 -5.63
N ALA A 109 -9.21 13.97 -4.34
CA ALA A 109 -8.70 12.75 -3.74
C ALA A 109 -9.30 11.49 -4.40
N MET A 110 -10.61 11.47 -4.68
CA MET A 110 -11.26 10.37 -5.40
C MET A 110 -10.71 10.19 -6.83
N ILE A 111 -10.54 11.28 -7.57
CA ILE A 111 -9.94 11.22 -8.91
C ILE A 111 -8.51 10.69 -8.84
N ALA A 112 -7.71 11.16 -7.88
CA ALA A 112 -6.36 10.68 -7.63
C ALA A 112 -6.33 9.19 -7.26
N ALA A 113 -7.35 8.67 -6.55
CA ALA A 113 -7.48 7.25 -6.25
C ALA A 113 -7.63 6.40 -7.52
N VAL A 114 -8.48 6.85 -8.46
CA VAL A 114 -8.69 6.16 -9.74
C VAL A 114 -7.40 6.14 -10.58
N ILE A 115 -6.72 7.28 -10.68
CA ILE A 115 -5.43 7.37 -11.40
C ILE A 115 -4.39 6.46 -10.76
N GLY A 116 -4.29 6.49 -9.43
CA GLY A 116 -3.38 5.62 -8.67
C GLY A 116 -3.68 4.14 -8.89
N ALA A 117 -4.96 3.73 -8.84
CA ALA A 117 -5.38 2.35 -9.10
C ALA A 117 -4.95 1.88 -10.50
N PHE A 118 -5.12 2.71 -11.52
CA PHE A 118 -4.66 2.40 -12.88
C PHE A 118 -3.15 2.10 -12.93
N LEU A 119 -2.33 2.91 -12.24
CA LEU A 119 -0.87 2.70 -12.20
C LEU A 119 -0.51 1.36 -11.54
N TYR A 120 -1.15 1.01 -10.41
CA TYR A 120 -0.91 -0.26 -9.74
C TYR A 120 -1.39 -1.46 -10.55
N LEU A 121 -2.54 -1.36 -11.21
CA LEU A 121 -3.03 -2.41 -12.11
C LEU A 121 -2.09 -2.62 -13.31
N ARG A 122 -1.50 -1.56 -13.87
CA ARG A 122 -0.48 -1.66 -14.92
C ARG A 122 0.74 -2.46 -14.47
N ILE A 123 1.16 -2.28 -13.20
CA ILE A 123 2.25 -3.09 -12.62
C ILE A 123 1.82 -4.56 -12.53
N LEU A 124 0.59 -4.85 -12.08
CA LEU A 124 0.07 -6.22 -11.97
C LEU A 124 0.00 -6.92 -13.33
N VAL A 125 -0.39 -6.21 -14.39
CA VAL A 125 -0.35 -6.75 -15.75
C VAL A 125 1.06 -7.20 -16.12
N LYS A 126 2.09 -6.44 -15.78
CA LYS A 126 3.50 -6.83 -16.01
C LYS A 126 3.90 -8.06 -15.20
N VAL A 127 3.50 -8.12 -13.94
CA VAL A 127 3.80 -9.26 -13.04
C VAL A 127 3.19 -10.56 -13.55
N TRP A 128 1.94 -10.53 -14.04
CA TRP A 128 1.16 -11.73 -14.32
C TRP A 128 1.10 -12.11 -15.80
N LEU A 129 1.03 -11.13 -16.70
CA LEU A 129 0.72 -11.35 -18.13
C LEU A 129 1.92 -11.14 -19.06
N SER A 130 3.03 -10.60 -18.57
CA SER A 130 4.24 -10.44 -19.38
C SER A 130 5.19 -11.64 -19.23
N GLU A 131 5.94 -11.94 -20.27
CA GLU A 131 7.02 -12.92 -20.19
C GLU A 131 8.23 -12.32 -19.45
N PRO A 132 8.99 -13.14 -18.70
CA PRO A 132 10.26 -12.72 -18.10
C PRO A 132 11.25 -12.29 -19.18
N GLU A 133 12.01 -11.22 -18.94
CA GLU A 133 13.11 -10.84 -19.82
C GLU A 133 14.16 -11.95 -19.91
N LYS A 134 14.86 -12.01 -21.05
CA LYS A 134 15.84 -13.10 -21.34
C LYS A 134 16.91 -13.20 -20.25
N ASP A 135 17.37 -12.07 -19.76
CA ASP A 135 18.41 -11.97 -18.73
C ASP A 135 17.93 -12.39 -17.34
N GLN A 136 16.63 -12.52 -17.14
CA GLN A 136 16.02 -12.95 -15.87
C GLN A 136 15.64 -14.42 -15.84
N LYS A 137 15.70 -15.11 -17.00
CA LYS A 137 15.45 -16.55 -17.09
C LYS A 137 16.57 -17.31 -16.37
N GLY A 138 16.24 -17.95 -15.26
CA GLY A 138 17.19 -18.78 -14.51
C GLY A 138 17.79 -18.12 -13.25
N ILE A 139 17.50 -16.85 -12.95
CA ILE A 139 17.91 -16.24 -11.70
C ILE A 139 17.14 -16.89 -10.54
N LYS A 140 17.89 -17.58 -9.66
CA LYS A 140 17.34 -18.14 -8.44
C LYS A 140 17.19 -17.02 -7.41
N LEU A 141 15.97 -16.52 -7.24
CA LEU A 141 15.66 -15.57 -6.17
C LEU A 141 15.72 -16.33 -4.83
N HIS A 142 16.74 -16.04 -4.03
CA HIS A 142 16.84 -16.55 -2.66
C HIS A 142 16.11 -15.58 -1.73
N ILE A 143 15.19 -16.11 -0.92
CA ILE A 143 14.45 -15.33 0.07
C ILE A 143 14.88 -15.83 1.44
N PRO A 144 15.70 -15.06 2.19
CA PRO A 144 16.02 -15.36 3.58
C PRO A 144 14.74 -15.48 4.42
N ILE A 145 14.77 -16.34 5.44
CA ILE A 145 13.60 -16.62 6.26
C ILE A 145 13.10 -15.38 7.00
N GLU A 146 14.02 -14.50 7.38
CA GLU A 146 13.74 -13.22 8.04
C GLU A 146 12.92 -12.29 7.14
N ILE A 147 13.30 -12.21 5.87
CA ILE A 147 12.57 -11.42 4.86
C ILE A 147 11.21 -12.04 4.58
N GLY A 148 11.14 -13.38 4.52
CA GLY A 148 9.88 -14.10 4.40
C GLY A 148 8.91 -13.80 5.55
N LEU A 149 9.42 -13.71 6.77
CA LEU A 149 8.64 -13.37 7.96
C LEU A 149 8.10 -11.92 7.89
N VAL A 150 8.93 -10.97 7.49
CA VAL A 150 8.51 -9.57 7.30
C VAL A 150 7.39 -9.46 6.28
N LEU A 151 7.53 -10.16 5.15
CA LEU A 151 6.48 -10.18 4.11
C LEU A 151 5.18 -10.81 4.63
N ALA A 152 5.27 -11.91 5.38
CA ALA A 152 4.10 -12.58 5.94
C ALA A 152 3.36 -11.67 6.93
N ILE A 153 4.07 -11.01 7.86
CA ILE A 153 3.48 -10.04 8.79
C ILE A 153 2.80 -8.90 8.04
N ALA A 154 3.48 -8.33 7.03
CA ALA A 154 2.93 -7.22 6.25
C ALA A 154 1.66 -7.63 5.47
N VAL A 155 1.63 -8.84 4.88
CA VAL A 155 0.44 -9.37 4.20
C VAL A 155 -0.71 -9.55 5.20
N ILE A 156 -0.43 -10.21 6.33
CA ILE A 156 -1.44 -10.45 7.38
C ILE A 156 -2.01 -9.12 7.86
N ALA A 157 -1.17 -8.12 8.18
CA ALA A 157 -1.63 -6.81 8.61
C ALA A 157 -2.48 -6.11 7.54
N THR A 158 -2.05 -6.16 6.27
CA THR A 158 -2.78 -5.54 5.15
C THR A 158 -4.17 -6.15 4.96
N MET A 159 -4.28 -7.48 5.05
CA MET A 159 -5.55 -8.18 4.89
C MET A 159 -6.41 -8.09 6.15
N PHE A 160 -5.82 -8.26 7.33
CA PHE A 160 -6.54 -8.23 8.60
C PHE A 160 -7.23 -6.88 8.84
N PHE A 161 -6.49 -5.78 8.71
CA PHE A 161 -7.07 -4.43 8.86
C PHE A 161 -7.93 -4.01 7.65
N GLY A 162 -7.88 -4.76 6.55
CA GLY A 162 -8.77 -4.60 5.42
C GLY A 162 -10.11 -5.31 5.58
N ILE A 163 -10.18 -6.33 6.45
CA ILE A 163 -11.40 -7.08 6.75
C ILE A 163 -12.01 -6.59 8.07
N TRP A 164 -11.16 -6.31 9.05
CA TRP A 164 -11.55 -5.87 10.39
C TRP A 164 -10.73 -4.66 10.84
N PRO A 165 -11.14 -3.44 10.47
CA PRO A 165 -10.41 -2.22 10.78
C PRO A 165 -10.51 -1.76 12.24
N GLU A 166 -11.57 -2.16 12.99
CA GLU A 166 -11.86 -1.70 14.33
C GLU A 166 -10.68 -1.77 15.30
N PRO A 167 -9.89 -2.85 15.39
CA PRO A 167 -8.79 -2.92 16.36
C PRO A 167 -7.75 -1.82 16.15
N LEU A 168 -7.46 -1.47 14.89
CA LEU A 168 -6.54 -0.37 14.58
C LEU A 168 -7.18 0.99 14.83
N VAL A 169 -8.47 1.14 14.51
CA VAL A 169 -9.24 2.37 14.77
C VAL A 169 -9.26 2.68 16.26
N GLU A 170 -9.56 1.71 17.12
CA GLU A 170 -9.54 1.89 18.59
C GLU A 170 -8.14 2.26 19.10
N MET A 171 -7.10 1.59 18.59
CA MET A 171 -5.72 1.90 18.96
C MET A 171 -5.34 3.33 18.62
N VAL A 172 -5.70 3.79 17.43
CA VAL A 172 -5.47 5.16 16.96
C VAL A 172 -6.26 6.16 17.82
N GLN A 173 -7.53 5.90 18.10
CA GLN A 173 -8.36 6.79 18.95
C GLN A 173 -7.78 6.98 20.35
N ARG A 174 -7.21 5.94 20.94
CA ARG A 174 -6.56 6.02 22.26
C ARG A 174 -5.25 6.84 22.22
N ALA A 175 -4.61 6.96 21.06
CA ALA A 175 -3.38 7.72 20.90
C ALA A 175 -3.62 9.24 20.70
N ILE A 176 -4.80 9.66 20.22
CA ILE A 176 -5.10 11.07 19.92
C ILE A 176 -4.91 12.00 21.13
N PRO A 177 -5.42 11.71 22.36
CA PRO A 177 -5.25 12.60 23.49
C PRO A 177 -3.80 12.81 23.92
N ALA A 178 -2.90 11.87 23.58
CA ALA A 178 -1.47 12.00 23.85
C ALA A 178 -0.75 12.88 22.81
N LEU A 179 -1.33 13.05 21.62
CA LEU A 179 -0.76 13.82 20.50
C LEU A 179 -1.28 15.25 20.47
N ILE A 180 -2.53 15.46 20.90
CA ILE A 180 -3.20 16.76 20.93
C ILE A 180 -3.73 16.96 22.37
N PRO A 181 -2.88 17.42 23.29
CA PRO A 181 -3.37 17.82 24.61
C PRO A 181 -4.28 19.03 24.40
N GLY A 182 -5.55 18.90 24.81
CA GLY A 182 -6.57 19.95 24.71
C GLY A 182 -6.27 21.19 25.57
#